data_7f8585c0df545e9bf06d23bcb0ab544c
#
_entry.id   7f8585c0df545e9bf06d23bcb0ab544c
#
_cell.length_a   1.000
_cell.length_b   1.000
_cell.length_c   1.000
_cell.angle_alpha   90.00
_cell.angle_beta   90.00
_cell.angle_gamma   90.00
#
_symmetry.space_group_name_H-M   'P 1'
#
loop_
_entity.id
_entity.type
_entity.pdbx_description
1 polymer ?
#
loop_
_entity_poly.entity_id
_entity_poly.type
_entity_poly.pdbx_seq_one_letter_code
_entity_poly.pdbx_strand_id
1 'polypeptide(L)'
;MRTKAEAYKRTEQQAWDSFSRRYTKIALPEFQPYGDRLVQMASLRRGMWVLDVATGPGEPALTAARRVSPRGLVLGIDFSPAMLRTAASRARQSGIRNVQFRYMDAEHLKLPGMMFERVFCRFGLMLMPDAQEALRETYRVLVPGGRVAVAVWSAQSKVNTLGIVREVLVRHRAFTPPPGAPDFFRFGKSGAIERALKTAGFRDVRSKHMTIEWVFADANDFWNSMKQGPSLKRALVGLSPALRRTIKEEVARRLERFRRRNALRIPNEAVLAVGRK
;
A
#
# COMPACT_ATOMS: atom_id res chain seq x y z
N MET A 1 -16.28 -23.47 -9.65
CA MET A 1 -15.44 -23.43 -8.41
C MET A 1 -14.73 -22.08 -8.35
N ARG A 2 -14.76 -21.40 -7.20
CA ARG A 2 -14.05 -20.11 -7.02
C ARG A 2 -12.54 -20.37 -6.90
N THR A 3 -11.73 -19.58 -7.58
CA THR A 3 -10.27 -19.72 -7.50
C THR A 3 -9.73 -19.33 -6.12
N LYS A 4 -8.53 -19.83 -5.75
CA LYS A 4 -7.84 -19.42 -4.51
C LYS A 4 -7.61 -17.91 -4.47
N ALA A 5 -7.35 -17.30 -5.62
CA ALA A 5 -7.16 -15.86 -5.76
C ALA A 5 -8.43 -15.05 -5.41
N GLU A 6 -9.60 -15.49 -5.90
CA GLU A 6 -10.89 -14.85 -5.58
C GLU A 6 -11.27 -14.99 -4.10
N ALA A 7 -10.97 -16.13 -3.49
CA ALA A 7 -11.18 -16.34 -2.06
C ALA A 7 -10.28 -15.42 -1.23
N TYR A 8 -9.01 -15.28 -1.62
CA TYR A 8 -8.08 -14.35 -1.01
C TYR A 8 -8.56 -12.90 -1.12
N LYS A 9 -8.92 -12.44 -2.34
CA LYS A 9 -9.42 -11.06 -2.57
C LYS A 9 -10.58 -10.72 -1.65
N ARG A 10 -11.54 -11.63 -1.45
CA ARG A 10 -12.67 -11.42 -0.54
C ARG A 10 -12.25 -11.30 0.92
N THR A 11 -11.37 -12.18 1.36
CA THR A 11 -10.85 -12.14 2.73
C THR A 11 -10.12 -10.83 2.99
N GLU A 12 -9.31 -10.37 2.03
CA GLU A 12 -8.62 -9.08 2.14
C GLU A 12 -9.61 -7.91 2.11
N GLN A 13 -10.61 -7.94 1.23
CA GLN A 13 -11.65 -6.89 1.20
C GLN A 13 -12.32 -6.71 2.57
N GLN A 14 -12.77 -7.80 3.17
CA GLN A 14 -13.39 -7.76 4.50
C GLN A 14 -12.44 -7.23 5.57
N ALA A 15 -11.18 -7.65 5.51
CA ALA A 15 -10.14 -7.20 6.44
C ALA A 15 -9.88 -5.68 6.30
N TRP A 16 -9.74 -5.17 5.08
CA TRP A 16 -9.55 -3.74 4.81
C TRP A 16 -10.80 -2.91 5.12
N ASP A 17 -12.00 -3.44 4.86
CA ASP A 17 -13.27 -2.80 5.27
C ASP A 17 -13.32 -2.60 6.78
N SER A 18 -12.96 -3.63 7.55
CA SER A 18 -12.94 -3.54 9.02
C SER A 18 -11.87 -2.60 9.57
N PHE A 19 -10.80 -2.35 8.83
CA PHE A 19 -9.65 -1.54 9.23
C PHE A 19 -9.73 -0.08 8.76
N SER A 20 -10.60 0.26 7.82
CA SER A 20 -10.61 1.53 7.09
C SER A 20 -10.59 2.78 7.99
N ARG A 21 -11.43 2.84 9.02
CA ARG A 21 -11.48 3.99 9.95
C ARG A 21 -10.21 4.14 10.79
N ARG A 22 -9.61 3.01 11.19
CA ARG A 22 -8.40 2.99 12.00
C ARG A 22 -7.17 3.28 11.16
N TYR A 23 -7.13 2.78 9.92
CA TYR A 23 -6.05 3.04 8.99
C TYR A 23 -5.75 4.54 8.84
N THR A 24 -6.80 5.36 8.73
CA THR A 24 -6.66 6.81 8.58
C THR A 24 -5.97 7.46 9.77
N LYS A 25 -6.18 6.94 10.98
CA LYS A 25 -5.61 7.51 12.22
C LYS A 25 -4.20 7.01 12.52
N ILE A 26 -3.94 5.70 12.30
CA ILE A 26 -2.73 5.05 12.80
C ILE A 26 -1.71 4.71 11.71
N ALA A 27 -2.12 4.55 10.47
CA ALA A 27 -1.22 4.16 9.40
C ALA A 27 -1.02 5.28 8.36
N LEU A 28 -2.07 5.99 7.99
CA LEU A 28 -1.98 6.98 6.92
C LEU A 28 -0.89 8.04 7.15
N PRO A 29 -0.69 8.61 8.36
CA PRO A 29 0.39 9.57 8.58
C PRO A 29 1.77 9.00 8.24
N GLU A 30 2.02 7.73 8.59
CA GLU A 30 3.28 7.04 8.32
C GLU A 30 3.50 6.74 6.84
N PHE A 31 2.41 6.60 6.07
CA PHE A 31 2.46 6.35 4.63
C PHE A 31 2.47 7.64 3.79
N GLN A 32 2.08 8.78 4.36
CA GLN A 32 1.93 10.04 3.63
C GLN A 32 3.23 10.48 2.94
N PRO A 33 4.43 10.44 3.57
CA PRO A 33 5.65 10.87 2.92
C PRO A 33 6.00 10.07 1.65
N TYR A 34 5.68 8.76 1.62
CA TYR A 34 5.86 7.96 0.40
C TYR A 34 4.91 8.40 -0.72
N GLY A 35 3.65 8.72 -0.37
CA GLY A 35 2.66 9.25 -1.31
C GLY A 35 3.08 10.60 -1.90
N ASP A 36 3.53 11.52 -1.07
CA ASP A 36 4.03 12.84 -1.49
C ASP A 36 5.22 12.70 -2.44
N ARG A 37 6.12 11.76 -2.14
CA ARG A 37 7.27 11.47 -3.01
C ARG A 37 6.84 10.88 -4.36
N LEU A 38 5.84 9.99 -4.39
CA LEU A 38 5.29 9.46 -5.64
C LEU A 38 4.70 10.58 -6.51
N VAL A 39 3.94 11.49 -5.91
CA VAL A 39 3.37 12.64 -6.60
C VAL A 39 4.45 13.53 -7.21
N GLN A 40 5.56 13.76 -6.50
CA GLN A 40 6.71 14.49 -7.03
C GLN A 40 7.36 13.75 -8.22
N MET A 41 7.61 12.44 -8.08
CA MET A 41 8.25 11.63 -9.13
C MET A 41 7.40 11.53 -10.40
N ALA A 42 6.08 11.55 -10.27
CA ALA A 42 5.17 11.47 -11.40
C ALA A 42 5.10 12.77 -12.22
N SER A 43 5.62 13.89 -11.72
CA SER A 43 5.64 15.19 -12.42
C SER A 43 4.25 15.63 -12.90
N LEU A 44 3.32 15.76 -11.94
CA LEU A 44 1.96 16.21 -12.22
C LEU A 44 1.95 17.65 -12.77
N ARG A 45 1.01 17.92 -13.68
CA ARG A 45 0.72 19.26 -14.22
C ARG A 45 -0.78 19.54 -14.09
N ARG A 46 -1.15 20.80 -14.04
CA ARG A 46 -2.55 21.23 -14.07
C ARG A 46 -3.26 20.68 -15.30
N GLY A 47 -4.50 20.26 -15.14
CA GLY A 47 -5.34 19.74 -16.21
C GLY A 47 -5.19 18.25 -16.47
N MET A 48 -4.22 17.54 -15.87
CA MET A 48 -4.02 16.11 -16.08
C MET A 48 -5.15 15.25 -15.49
N TRP A 49 -5.43 14.16 -16.17
CA TRP A 49 -6.29 13.09 -15.67
C TRP A 49 -5.43 12.00 -15.02
N VAL A 50 -5.79 11.65 -13.81
CA VAL A 50 -4.98 10.78 -12.94
C VAL A 50 -5.82 9.63 -12.44
N LEU A 51 -5.25 8.41 -12.45
CA LEU A 51 -5.82 7.24 -11.78
C LEU A 51 -4.97 6.92 -10.54
N ASP A 52 -5.63 6.67 -9.41
CA ASP A 52 -5.00 6.16 -8.20
C ASP A 52 -5.53 4.76 -7.88
N VAL A 53 -4.71 3.75 -8.12
CA VAL A 53 -5.04 2.33 -7.96
C VAL A 53 -4.78 1.90 -6.53
N ALA A 54 -5.75 1.22 -5.92
CA ALA A 54 -5.75 0.90 -4.49
C ALA A 54 -5.60 2.18 -3.64
N THR A 55 -6.48 3.15 -3.91
CA THR A 55 -6.43 4.49 -3.32
C THR A 55 -6.61 4.49 -1.80
N GLY A 56 -7.18 3.42 -1.23
CA GLY A 56 -7.46 3.32 0.19
C GLY A 56 -8.34 4.49 0.66
N PRO A 57 -7.95 5.20 1.74
CA PRO A 57 -8.70 6.35 2.23
C PRO A 57 -8.43 7.64 1.42
N GLY A 58 -8.00 7.52 0.15
CA GLY A 58 -7.87 8.62 -0.80
C GLY A 58 -6.48 9.25 -0.91
N GLU A 59 -5.38 8.57 -0.53
CA GLU A 59 -4.03 9.06 -0.78
C GLU A 59 -3.22 8.05 -1.61
N PRO A 60 -2.54 8.53 -2.65
CA PRO A 60 -2.23 9.92 -3.02
C PRO A 60 -3.29 10.65 -3.88
N ALA A 61 -4.50 10.10 -4.12
CA ALA A 61 -5.53 10.74 -4.97
C ALA A 61 -5.86 12.19 -4.56
N LEU A 62 -6.07 12.45 -3.26
CA LEU A 62 -6.40 13.79 -2.76
C LEU A 62 -5.24 14.78 -2.94
N THR A 63 -4.02 14.34 -2.70
CA THR A 63 -2.81 15.12 -2.97
C THR A 63 -2.66 15.41 -4.47
N ALA A 64 -2.92 14.42 -5.34
CA ALA A 64 -2.89 14.59 -6.78
C ALA A 64 -3.99 15.56 -7.26
N ALA A 65 -5.21 15.45 -6.73
CA ALA A 65 -6.34 16.30 -7.10
C ALA A 65 -6.04 17.80 -6.88
N ARG A 66 -5.41 18.14 -5.77
CA ARG A 66 -4.95 19.51 -5.52
C ARG A 66 -3.93 20.00 -6.56
N ARG A 67 -3.02 19.10 -6.99
CA ARG A 67 -1.95 19.43 -7.93
C ARG A 67 -2.43 19.63 -9.37
N VAL A 68 -3.46 18.86 -9.79
CA VAL A 68 -3.99 18.94 -11.17
C VAL A 68 -5.12 19.95 -11.33
N SER A 69 -5.66 20.52 -10.23
CA SER A 69 -6.71 21.54 -10.22
C SER A 69 -6.28 22.79 -11.03
N PRO A 70 -7.23 23.54 -11.63
CA PRO A 70 -8.69 23.37 -11.56
C PRO A 70 -9.29 22.44 -12.65
N ARG A 71 -8.59 22.17 -13.76
CA ARG A 71 -9.12 21.44 -14.93
C ARG A 71 -8.84 19.94 -14.93
N GLY A 72 -7.92 19.48 -14.08
CA GLY A 72 -7.57 18.07 -13.98
C GLY A 72 -8.56 17.29 -13.12
N LEU A 73 -8.65 16.00 -13.39
CA LEU A 73 -9.53 15.06 -12.69
C LEU A 73 -8.72 13.91 -12.11
N VAL A 74 -9.15 13.41 -10.96
CA VAL A 74 -8.58 12.20 -10.36
C VAL A 74 -9.66 11.15 -10.17
N LEU A 75 -9.38 9.93 -10.58
CA LEU A 75 -10.17 8.75 -10.26
C LEU A 75 -9.39 7.90 -9.26
N GLY A 76 -9.90 7.72 -8.05
CA GLY A 76 -9.39 6.74 -7.09
C GLY A 76 -10.20 5.46 -7.17
N ILE A 77 -9.53 4.32 -7.31
CA ILE A 77 -10.20 3.02 -7.28
C ILE A 77 -9.68 2.18 -6.13
N ASP A 78 -10.57 1.40 -5.54
CA ASP A 78 -10.24 0.43 -4.51
C ASP A 78 -11.27 -0.71 -4.52
N PHE A 79 -10.88 -1.88 -4.03
CA PHE A 79 -11.77 -3.01 -3.89
C PHE A 79 -12.47 -3.07 -2.50
N SER A 80 -12.16 -2.11 -1.61
CA SER A 80 -12.80 -1.95 -0.30
C SER A 80 -13.83 -0.80 -0.33
N PRO A 81 -15.13 -1.08 -0.30
CA PRO A 81 -16.16 -0.04 -0.22
C PRO A 81 -16.00 0.87 0.99
N ALA A 82 -15.53 0.35 2.12
CA ALA A 82 -15.32 1.15 3.33
C ALA A 82 -14.16 2.14 3.18
N MET A 83 -13.08 1.76 2.49
CA MET A 83 -11.99 2.67 2.13
C MET A 83 -12.50 3.80 1.25
N LEU A 84 -13.29 3.49 0.21
CA LEU A 84 -13.84 4.49 -0.71
C LEU A 84 -14.79 5.46 0.00
N ARG A 85 -15.65 4.98 0.93
CA ARG A 85 -16.48 5.87 1.76
C ARG A 85 -15.62 6.83 2.59
N THR A 86 -14.54 6.32 3.17
CA THR A 86 -13.59 7.13 3.94
C THR A 86 -12.90 8.17 3.04
N ALA A 87 -12.47 7.77 1.84
CA ALA A 87 -11.86 8.67 0.86
C ALA A 87 -12.82 9.79 0.43
N ALA A 88 -14.07 9.45 0.12
CA ALA A 88 -15.09 10.42 -0.26
C ALA A 88 -15.42 11.40 0.89
N SER A 89 -15.47 10.91 2.13
CA SER A 89 -15.64 11.79 3.31
C SER A 89 -14.49 12.77 3.45
N ARG A 90 -13.24 12.30 3.33
CA ARG A 90 -12.04 13.16 3.39
C ARG A 90 -12.00 14.19 2.27
N ALA A 91 -12.39 13.80 1.04
CA ALA A 91 -12.49 14.73 -0.08
C ALA A 91 -13.45 15.89 0.23
N ARG A 92 -14.67 15.56 0.71
CA ARG A 92 -15.66 16.57 1.11
C ARG A 92 -15.15 17.49 2.23
N GLN A 93 -14.57 16.91 3.28
CA GLN A 93 -14.02 17.69 4.42
C GLN A 93 -12.88 18.62 3.99
N SER A 94 -12.13 18.25 2.95
CA SER A 94 -11.03 19.06 2.40
C SER A 94 -11.46 19.98 1.26
N GLY A 95 -12.73 20.07 0.90
CA GLY A 95 -13.24 20.90 -0.19
C GLY A 95 -12.77 20.47 -1.59
N ILE A 96 -12.26 19.24 -1.77
CA ILE A 96 -11.75 18.73 -3.05
C ILE A 96 -12.92 18.19 -3.87
N ARG A 97 -13.17 18.81 -5.04
CA ARG A 97 -14.32 18.47 -5.91
C ARG A 97 -13.93 17.74 -7.20
N ASN A 98 -12.67 17.79 -7.58
CA ASN A 98 -12.13 17.18 -8.81
C ASN A 98 -11.57 15.77 -8.58
N VAL A 99 -12.19 14.99 -7.69
CA VAL A 99 -11.86 13.59 -7.42
C VAL A 99 -13.13 12.77 -7.36
N GLN A 100 -13.08 11.57 -7.96
CA GLN A 100 -14.13 10.56 -7.86
C GLN A 100 -13.53 9.27 -7.29
N PHE A 101 -14.37 8.48 -6.61
CA PHE A 101 -13.97 7.19 -6.06
C PHE A 101 -14.91 6.09 -6.58
N ARG A 102 -14.33 4.98 -7.09
CA ARG A 102 -15.10 3.85 -7.66
C ARG A 102 -14.60 2.53 -7.13
N TYR A 103 -15.52 1.65 -6.80
CA TYR A 103 -15.24 0.25 -6.53
C TYR A 103 -14.77 -0.44 -7.82
N MET A 104 -13.56 -1.02 -7.80
CA MET A 104 -12.99 -1.68 -8.96
C MET A 104 -11.84 -2.59 -8.57
N ASP A 105 -11.71 -3.74 -9.24
CA ASP A 105 -10.55 -4.61 -9.16
C ASP A 105 -9.46 -4.09 -10.10
N ALA A 106 -8.26 -3.87 -9.57
CA ALA A 106 -7.12 -3.38 -10.33
C ALA A 106 -6.61 -4.37 -11.40
N GLU A 107 -6.89 -5.66 -11.23
CA GLU A 107 -6.54 -6.70 -12.20
C GLU A 107 -7.53 -6.75 -13.38
N HIS A 108 -8.67 -6.05 -13.28
CA HIS A 108 -9.72 -6.01 -14.33
C HIS A 108 -10.37 -4.62 -14.35
N LEU A 109 -9.67 -3.64 -14.92
CA LEU A 109 -10.16 -2.26 -14.99
C LEU A 109 -11.28 -2.12 -16.02
N LYS A 110 -12.48 -1.81 -15.55
CA LYS A 110 -13.63 -1.47 -16.42
C LYS A 110 -13.55 -0.01 -16.86
N LEU A 111 -12.45 0.34 -17.53
CA LEU A 111 -12.13 1.68 -18.00
C LEU A 111 -11.65 1.61 -19.45
N PRO A 112 -11.94 2.64 -20.28
CA PRO A 112 -11.35 2.75 -21.62
C PRO A 112 -9.81 2.77 -21.55
N GLY A 113 -9.18 2.35 -22.65
CA GLY A 113 -7.74 2.55 -22.81
C GLY A 113 -7.39 4.02 -23.04
N MET A 114 -6.12 4.38 -22.83
CA MET A 114 -5.57 5.71 -23.15
C MET A 114 -6.37 6.88 -22.55
N MET A 115 -6.66 6.80 -21.26
CA MET A 115 -7.51 7.76 -20.56
C MET A 115 -6.73 8.67 -19.58
N PHE A 116 -5.63 8.19 -19.02
CA PHE A 116 -4.91 8.88 -17.96
C PHE A 116 -3.48 9.24 -18.36
N GLU A 117 -3.03 10.42 -17.96
CA GLU A 117 -1.64 10.81 -18.12
C GLU A 117 -0.75 10.27 -16.99
N ARG A 118 -1.34 9.99 -15.81
CA ARG A 118 -0.62 9.47 -14.65
C ARG A 118 -1.43 8.40 -13.95
N VAL A 119 -0.73 7.37 -13.51
CA VAL A 119 -1.31 6.32 -12.64
C VAL A 119 -0.44 6.17 -11.40
N PHE A 120 -1.07 6.11 -10.24
CA PHE A 120 -0.44 5.79 -8.96
C PHE A 120 -0.88 4.42 -8.46
N CYS A 121 0.03 3.73 -7.75
CA CYS A 121 -0.33 2.60 -6.90
C CYS A 121 0.59 2.61 -5.67
N ARG A 122 0.09 3.11 -4.53
CA ARG A 122 0.84 3.21 -3.29
C ARG A 122 0.56 2.02 -2.38
N PHE A 123 1.50 1.09 -2.28
CA PHE A 123 1.44 -0.12 -1.45
C PHE A 123 0.26 -1.07 -1.74
N GLY A 124 -0.38 -0.94 -2.91
CA GLY A 124 -1.44 -1.85 -3.35
C GLY A 124 -0.91 -3.06 -4.12
N LEU A 125 0.04 -2.83 -5.03
CA LEU A 125 0.51 -3.83 -6.00
C LEU A 125 0.98 -5.15 -5.35
N MET A 126 1.63 -5.08 -4.19
CA MET A 126 2.12 -6.25 -3.48
C MET A 126 1.02 -7.13 -2.86
N LEU A 127 -0.20 -6.61 -2.75
CA LEU A 127 -1.37 -7.32 -2.24
C LEU A 127 -2.18 -8.04 -3.33
N MET A 128 -1.94 -7.70 -4.60
CA MET A 128 -2.71 -8.23 -5.73
C MET A 128 -2.21 -9.64 -6.10
N PRO A 129 -3.06 -10.67 -6.17
CA PRO A 129 -2.66 -11.99 -6.63
C PRO A 129 -1.94 -11.96 -7.98
N ASP A 130 -2.54 -11.34 -8.99
CA ASP A 130 -1.92 -11.10 -10.29
C ASP A 130 -1.52 -9.63 -10.48
N ALA A 131 -0.42 -9.25 -9.81
CA ALA A 131 0.12 -7.91 -9.97
C ALA A 131 0.60 -7.61 -11.40
N GLN A 132 0.94 -8.65 -12.17
CA GLN A 132 1.38 -8.45 -13.54
C GLN A 132 0.20 -8.04 -14.42
N GLU A 133 -0.99 -8.62 -14.19
CA GLU A 133 -2.22 -8.19 -14.87
C GLU A 133 -2.61 -6.77 -14.48
N ALA A 134 -2.53 -6.43 -13.19
CA ALA A 134 -2.78 -5.05 -12.74
C ALA A 134 -1.84 -4.03 -13.40
N LEU A 135 -0.59 -4.41 -13.64
CA LEU A 135 0.37 -3.55 -14.36
C LEU A 135 0.05 -3.47 -15.86
N ARG A 136 -0.41 -4.56 -16.51
CA ARG A 136 -0.88 -4.53 -17.90
C ARG A 136 -2.10 -3.63 -18.07
N GLU A 137 -3.08 -3.75 -17.18
CA GLU A 137 -4.25 -2.87 -17.15
C GLU A 137 -3.87 -1.40 -16.92
N THR A 138 -2.93 -1.16 -16.00
CA THR A 138 -2.35 0.18 -15.77
C THR A 138 -1.71 0.74 -17.04
N TYR A 139 -0.95 -0.09 -17.77
CA TYR A 139 -0.35 0.29 -19.04
C TYR A 139 -1.42 0.59 -20.10
N ARG A 140 -2.46 -0.24 -20.19
CA ARG A 140 -3.55 -0.08 -21.14
C ARG A 140 -4.28 1.25 -21.00
N VAL A 141 -4.59 1.64 -19.74
CA VAL A 141 -5.37 2.87 -19.47
C VAL A 141 -4.56 4.15 -19.55
N LEU A 142 -3.22 4.07 -19.57
CA LEU A 142 -2.36 5.23 -19.78
C LEU A 142 -2.35 5.68 -21.25
N VAL A 143 -2.32 6.98 -21.47
CA VAL A 143 -2.06 7.56 -22.80
C VAL A 143 -0.61 7.31 -23.23
N PRO A 144 -0.27 7.34 -24.54
CA PRO A 144 1.13 7.36 -24.98
C PRO A 144 1.92 8.46 -24.28
N GLY A 145 3.11 8.14 -23.75
CA GLY A 145 3.92 9.06 -22.95
C GLY A 145 3.44 9.26 -21.52
N GLY A 146 2.33 8.64 -21.12
CA GLY A 146 1.84 8.61 -19.75
C GLY A 146 2.81 7.90 -18.80
N ARG A 147 2.68 8.13 -17.51
CA ARG A 147 3.59 7.55 -16.49
C ARG A 147 2.83 6.84 -15.38
N VAL A 148 3.40 5.69 -14.97
CA VAL A 148 3.02 5.04 -13.71
C VAL A 148 4.03 5.40 -12.61
N ALA A 149 3.55 5.56 -11.38
CA ALA A 149 4.39 5.68 -10.20
C ALA A 149 3.87 4.74 -9.11
N VAL A 150 4.73 3.84 -8.63
CA VAL A 150 4.37 2.81 -7.65
C VAL A 150 5.27 2.87 -6.43
N ALA A 151 4.72 2.57 -5.25
CA ALA A 151 5.47 2.30 -4.04
C ALA A 151 5.17 0.89 -3.57
N VAL A 152 6.21 0.14 -3.26
CA VAL A 152 6.15 -1.20 -2.69
C VAL A 152 7.14 -1.30 -1.54
N TRP A 153 6.92 -2.25 -0.61
CA TRP A 153 7.92 -2.50 0.41
C TRP A 153 9.21 -3.05 -0.19
N SER A 154 10.32 -2.64 0.38
CA SER A 154 11.65 -3.21 0.14
C SER A 154 11.75 -4.63 0.73
N ALA A 155 12.95 -5.22 0.76
CA ALA A 155 13.19 -6.53 1.35
C ALA A 155 12.70 -6.56 2.81
N GLN A 156 12.17 -7.73 3.25
CA GLN A 156 11.63 -7.91 4.60
C GLN A 156 12.56 -7.39 5.69
N SER A 157 13.87 -7.64 5.57
CA SER A 157 14.90 -7.19 6.52
C SER A 157 15.06 -5.67 6.62
N LYS A 158 14.52 -4.91 5.65
CA LYS A 158 14.55 -3.45 5.58
C LYS A 158 13.23 -2.80 6.03
N VAL A 159 12.18 -3.58 6.25
CA VAL A 159 10.85 -3.12 6.70
C VAL A 159 10.67 -3.59 8.13
N ASN A 160 11.37 -2.95 9.06
CA ASN A 160 11.53 -3.47 10.43
C ASN A 160 10.23 -3.64 11.20
N THR A 161 9.23 -2.78 10.98
CA THR A 161 7.93 -2.93 11.65
C THR A 161 7.22 -4.23 11.29
N LEU A 162 7.15 -4.54 10.00
CA LEU A 162 6.46 -5.74 9.50
C LEU A 162 7.38 -6.97 9.51
N GLY A 163 8.66 -6.77 9.19
CA GLY A 163 9.64 -7.85 9.08
C GLY A 163 9.89 -8.53 10.41
N ILE A 164 10.12 -7.77 11.49
CA ILE A 164 10.35 -8.32 12.83
C ILE A 164 9.13 -9.10 13.32
N VAL A 165 7.94 -8.53 13.17
CA VAL A 165 6.70 -9.20 13.55
C VAL A 165 6.54 -10.51 12.79
N ARG A 166 6.74 -10.50 11.46
CA ARG A 166 6.64 -11.71 10.63
C ARG A 166 7.67 -12.76 11.02
N GLU A 167 8.93 -12.38 11.26
CA GLU A 167 9.98 -13.31 11.70
C GLU A 167 9.65 -13.99 13.03
N VAL A 168 9.15 -13.21 14.01
CA VAL A 168 8.75 -13.77 15.30
C VAL A 168 7.56 -14.72 15.13
N LEU A 169 6.54 -14.33 14.36
CA LEU A 169 5.39 -15.19 14.09
C LEU A 169 5.80 -16.50 13.40
N VAL A 170 6.71 -16.44 12.42
CA VAL A 170 7.24 -17.65 11.73
C VAL A 170 8.00 -18.55 12.70
N ARG A 171 8.87 -17.98 13.54
CA ARG A 171 9.63 -18.73 14.57
C ARG A 171 8.71 -19.51 15.53
N HIS A 172 7.61 -18.89 15.92
CA HIS A 172 6.61 -19.50 16.80
C HIS A 172 5.54 -20.32 16.06
N ARG A 173 5.73 -20.59 14.75
CA ARG A 173 4.75 -21.30 13.90
C ARG A 173 3.35 -20.69 13.93
N ALA A 174 3.28 -19.38 14.19
CA ALA A 174 2.05 -18.59 14.29
C ALA A 174 1.74 -17.79 13.02
N PHE A 175 2.47 -18.03 11.92
CA PHE A 175 2.26 -17.37 10.64
C PHE A 175 1.88 -18.38 9.57
N THR A 176 0.66 -18.26 9.07
CA THR A 176 0.18 -19.00 7.90
C THR A 176 -0.40 -18.01 6.91
N PRO A 177 0.21 -17.82 5.72
CA PRO A 177 -0.38 -16.95 4.71
C PRO A 177 -1.72 -17.52 4.24
N PRO A 178 -2.72 -16.68 3.97
CA PRO A 178 -3.99 -17.15 3.40
C PRO A 178 -3.76 -17.87 2.07
N PRO A 179 -4.55 -18.91 1.75
CA PRO A 179 -4.50 -19.56 0.45
C PRO A 179 -4.69 -18.54 -0.69
N GLY A 180 -3.78 -18.55 -1.66
CA GLY A 180 -3.78 -17.59 -2.78
C GLY A 180 -3.16 -16.24 -2.47
N ALA A 181 -2.67 -16.02 -1.24
CA ALA A 181 -1.93 -14.80 -0.89
C ALA A 181 -0.59 -14.73 -1.64
N PRO A 182 -0.27 -13.59 -2.24
CA PRO A 182 1.06 -13.37 -2.81
C PRO A 182 2.12 -13.23 -1.72
N ASP A 183 3.40 -13.44 -2.08
CA ASP A 183 4.48 -13.03 -1.18
C ASP A 183 4.48 -11.50 -1.07
N PHE A 184 4.25 -11.03 0.15
CA PHE A 184 4.08 -9.62 0.47
C PHE A 184 5.33 -8.77 0.16
N PHE A 185 6.52 -9.37 0.26
CA PHE A 185 7.80 -8.71 -0.02
C PHE A 185 8.39 -9.04 -1.40
N ARG A 186 7.60 -9.65 -2.31
CA ARG A 186 8.10 -10.12 -3.62
C ARG A 186 8.77 -9.02 -4.45
N PHE A 187 8.36 -7.78 -4.32
CA PHE A 187 8.93 -6.65 -5.03
C PHE A 187 10.13 -6.00 -4.31
N GLY A 188 10.45 -6.42 -3.11
CA GLY A 188 11.59 -5.92 -2.34
C GLY A 188 12.93 -6.51 -2.75
N LYS A 189 12.96 -7.54 -3.58
CA LYS A 189 14.20 -8.06 -4.18
C LYS A 189 14.73 -7.06 -5.22
N SER A 190 16.06 -6.90 -5.27
CA SER A 190 16.72 -5.98 -6.20
C SER A 190 16.23 -6.16 -7.65
N GLY A 191 15.82 -5.07 -8.27
CA GLY A 191 15.31 -5.04 -9.64
C GLY A 191 13.94 -5.69 -9.86
N ALA A 192 13.25 -6.18 -8.82
CA ALA A 192 12.00 -6.92 -8.98
C ALA A 192 10.85 -6.04 -9.50
N ILE A 193 10.68 -4.85 -8.94
CA ILE A 193 9.64 -3.93 -9.39
C ILE A 193 9.96 -3.36 -10.78
N GLU A 194 11.23 -3.12 -11.09
CA GLU A 194 11.66 -2.65 -12.40
C GLU A 194 11.40 -3.70 -13.47
N ARG A 195 11.70 -4.97 -13.19
CA ARG A 195 11.38 -6.09 -14.10
C ARG A 195 9.88 -6.19 -14.33
N ALA A 196 9.07 -6.13 -13.26
CA ALA A 196 7.62 -6.22 -13.38
C ALA A 196 7.05 -5.09 -14.26
N LEU A 197 7.53 -3.86 -14.09
CA LEU A 197 7.14 -2.72 -14.93
C LEU A 197 7.58 -2.92 -16.39
N LYS A 198 8.82 -3.35 -16.64
CA LYS A 198 9.32 -3.63 -18.01
C LYS A 198 8.51 -4.74 -18.67
N THR A 199 8.21 -5.82 -17.95
CA THR A 199 7.36 -6.94 -18.46
C THR A 199 5.94 -6.48 -18.83
N ALA A 200 5.41 -5.44 -18.16
CA ALA A 200 4.14 -4.84 -18.52
C ALA A 200 4.22 -3.84 -19.70
N GLY A 201 5.40 -3.61 -20.26
CA GLY A 201 5.64 -2.74 -21.42
C GLY A 201 6.18 -1.35 -21.09
N PHE A 202 6.37 -1.00 -19.82
CA PHE A 202 6.89 0.31 -19.44
C PHE A 202 8.37 0.47 -19.81
N ARG A 203 8.72 1.67 -20.29
CA ARG A 203 10.08 2.11 -20.63
C ARG A 203 10.57 3.16 -19.63
N ASP A 204 11.82 3.57 -19.75
CA ASP A 204 12.43 4.60 -18.88
C ASP A 204 12.20 4.32 -17.39
N VAL A 205 12.21 3.03 -17.02
CA VAL A 205 11.93 2.60 -15.66
C VAL A 205 13.07 3.00 -14.73
N ARG A 206 12.73 3.74 -13.69
CA ARG A 206 13.68 4.18 -12.65
C ARG A 206 13.08 3.90 -11.27
N SER A 207 13.91 3.49 -10.34
CA SER A 207 13.51 3.29 -8.95
C SER A 207 14.42 4.04 -7.98
N LYS A 208 13.90 4.24 -6.77
CA LYS A 208 14.62 4.83 -5.65
C LYS A 208 14.14 4.20 -4.35
N HIS A 209 15.09 3.87 -3.50
CA HIS A 209 14.79 3.48 -2.12
C HIS A 209 14.49 4.72 -1.28
N MET A 210 13.52 4.61 -0.38
CA MET A 210 13.15 5.66 0.57
C MET A 210 12.87 5.03 1.92
N THR A 211 13.64 5.45 2.92
CA THR A 211 13.47 5.01 4.31
C THR A 211 12.80 6.10 5.12
N ILE A 212 11.77 5.72 5.88
CA ILE A 212 11.08 6.59 6.83
C ILE A 212 11.10 5.92 8.19
N GLU A 213 11.38 6.68 9.22
CA GLU A 213 11.25 6.22 10.61
C GLU A 213 9.81 6.36 11.07
N TRP A 214 9.20 5.25 11.47
CA TRP A 214 7.94 5.27 12.19
C TRP A 214 8.22 5.39 13.67
N VAL A 215 7.52 6.31 14.33
CA VAL A 215 7.79 6.67 15.73
C VAL A 215 6.69 6.14 16.64
N PHE A 216 7.09 5.40 17.65
CA PHE A 216 6.19 4.89 18.70
C PHE A 216 6.74 5.28 20.06
N ALA A 217 5.86 5.55 21.01
CA ALA A 217 6.27 5.89 22.38
C ALA A 217 7.10 4.75 23.01
N ASP A 218 6.63 3.52 22.85
CA ASP A 218 7.28 2.30 23.36
C ASP A 218 6.80 1.05 22.59
N ALA A 219 7.26 -0.13 23.03
CA ALA A 219 6.87 -1.40 22.43
C ALA A 219 5.38 -1.76 22.64
N ASN A 220 4.72 -1.22 23.68
CA ASN A 220 3.28 -1.42 23.87
C ASN A 220 2.47 -0.58 22.89
N ASP A 221 2.88 0.67 22.66
CA ASP A 221 2.29 1.54 21.64
C ASP A 221 2.44 0.92 20.24
N PHE A 222 3.66 0.47 19.90
CA PHE A 222 3.91 -0.30 18.67
C PHE A 222 2.94 -1.49 18.55
N TRP A 223 2.90 -2.36 19.55
CA TRP A 223 2.07 -3.56 19.52
C TRP A 223 0.59 -3.23 19.38
N ASN A 224 0.11 -2.23 20.12
CA ASN A 224 -1.28 -1.79 20.10
C ASN A 224 -1.68 -1.21 18.74
N SER A 225 -0.78 -0.53 18.07
CA SER A 225 -0.97 -0.04 16.69
C SER A 225 -0.97 -1.20 15.68
N MET A 226 0.04 -2.06 15.72
CA MET A 226 0.22 -3.15 14.74
C MET A 226 -0.85 -4.22 14.83
N LYS A 227 -1.33 -4.60 16.04
CA LYS A 227 -2.38 -5.62 16.22
C LYS A 227 -3.74 -5.22 15.62
N GLN A 228 -3.93 -3.96 15.28
CA GLN A 228 -5.14 -3.48 14.62
C GLN A 228 -5.10 -3.73 13.11
N GLY A 229 -3.91 -3.88 12.53
CA GLY A 229 -3.73 -4.17 11.11
C GLY A 229 -4.16 -5.60 10.74
N PRO A 230 -4.64 -5.79 9.49
CA PRO A 230 -5.22 -7.07 9.04
C PRO A 230 -4.31 -8.28 9.26
N SER A 231 -3.03 -8.15 8.94
CA SER A 231 -2.07 -9.27 8.97
C SER A 231 -1.82 -9.78 10.38
N LEU A 232 -1.47 -8.90 11.34
CA LEU A 232 -1.20 -9.31 12.71
C LEU A 232 -2.48 -9.73 13.43
N LYS A 233 -3.59 -9.01 13.20
CA LYS A 233 -4.89 -9.39 13.76
C LYS A 233 -5.24 -10.84 13.38
N ARG A 234 -5.06 -11.21 12.11
CA ARG A 234 -5.30 -12.57 11.60
C ARG A 234 -4.36 -13.60 12.25
N ALA A 235 -3.07 -13.29 12.32
CA ALA A 235 -2.07 -14.19 12.88
C ALA A 235 -2.29 -14.48 14.37
N LEU A 236 -2.92 -13.55 15.10
CA LEU A 236 -3.21 -13.74 16.53
C LEU A 236 -4.50 -14.54 16.80
N VAL A 237 -5.35 -14.78 15.79
CA VAL A 237 -6.57 -15.57 15.96
C VAL A 237 -6.21 -17.01 16.30
N GLY A 238 -6.87 -17.58 17.30
CA GLY A 238 -6.65 -18.98 17.72
C GLY A 238 -5.41 -19.25 18.59
N LEU A 239 -4.52 -18.27 18.75
CA LEU A 239 -3.35 -18.44 19.63
C LEU A 239 -3.76 -18.34 21.11
N SER A 240 -3.12 -19.18 21.95
CA SER A 240 -3.30 -19.11 23.41
C SER A 240 -2.82 -17.75 23.98
N PRO A 241 -3.39 -17.29 25.11
CA PRO A 241 -2.92 -16.08 25.77
C PRO A 241 -1.42 -16.09 26.10
N ALA A 242 -0.90 -17.24 26.52
CA ALA A 242 0.52 -17.44 26.81
C ALA A 242 1.38 -17.19 25.57
N LEU A 243 1.06 -17.83 24.44
CA LEU A 243 1.80 -17.68 23.18
C LEU A 243 1.74 -16.25 22.66
N ARG A 244 0.57 -15.58 22.74
CA ARG A 244 0.46 -14.16 22.37
C ARG A 244 1.38 -13.26 23.20
N ARG A 245 1.51 -13.54 24.50
CA ARG A 245 2.42 -12.83 25.41
C ARG A 245 3.87 -13.05 25.00
N THR A 246 4.28 -14.29 24.80
CA THR A 246 5.64 -14.64 24.35
C THR A 246 6.03 -13.94 23.04
N ILE A 247 5.12 -13.96 22.04
CA ILE A 247 5.33 -13.27 20.76
C ILE A 247 5.50 -11.76 20.98
N LYS A 248 4.62 -11.14 21.78
CA LYS A 248 4.69 -9.71 22.09
C LYS A 248 6.02 -9.35 22.77
N GLU A 249 6.46 -10.12 23.75
CA GLU A 249 7.71 -9.89 24.47
C GLU A 249 8.93 -10.06 23.56
N GLU A 250 8.93 -11.07 22.70
CA GLU A 250 10.03 -11.24 21.74
C GLU A 250 10.10 -10.09 20.73
N VAL A 251 8.95 -9.67 20.19
CA VAL A 251 8.88 -8.48 19.32
C VAL A 251 9.41 -7.24 20.07
N ALA A 252 8.98 -7.01 21.32
CA ALA A 252 9.43 -5.89 22.13
C ALA A 252 10.95 -5.88 22.31
N ARG A 253 11.56 -7.04 22.70
CA ARG A 253 13.02 -7.16 22.85
C ARG A 253 13.77 -6.81 21.55
N ARG A 254 13.25 -7.26 20.40
CA ARG A 254 13.89 -6.97 19.10
C ARG A 254 13.78 -5.51 18.68
N LEU A 255 12.74 -4.82 19.13
CA LEU A 255 12.53 -3.40 18.83
C LEU A 255 13.42 -2.47 19.67
N GLU A 256 13.94 -2.92 20.82
CA GLU A 256 14.79 -2.09 21.69
C GLU A 256 16.03 -1.54 20.99
N ARG A 257 16.56 -2.23 19.98
CA ARG A 257 17.69 -1.73 19.16
C ARG A 257 17.39 -0.41 18.44
N PHE A 258 16.10 -0.07 18.28
CA PHE A 258 15.65 1.18 17.65
C PHE A 258 15.30 2.27 18.67
N ARG A 259 15.50 2.03 19.95
CA ARG A 259 15.27 3.06 20.97
C ARG A 259 16.23 4.22 20.79
N ARG A 260 15.65 5.41 20.71
CA ARG A 260 16.39 6.67 20.67
C ARG A 260 15.73 7.65 21.64
N ARG A 261 16.45 8.06 22.67
CA ARG A 261 15.87 8.87 23.76
C ARG A 261 14.63 8.16 24.33
N ASN A 262 13.48 8.81 24.28
CA ASN A 262 12.23 8.34 24.89
C ASN A 262 11.25 7.70 23.90
N ALA A 263 11.69 7.30 22.69
CA ALA A 263 10.82 6.71 21.67
C ALA A 263 11.51 5.59 20.88
N LEU A 264 10.73 4.71 20.29
CA LEU A 264 11.18 3.77 19.26
C LEU A 264 11.09 4.47 17.91
N ARG A 265 12.24 4.59 17.21
CA ARG A 265 12.33 5.12 15.83
C ARG A 265 12.70 3.99 14.89
N ILE A 266 11.69 3.42 14.25
CA ILE A 266 11.82 2.17 13.51
C ILE A 266 11.88 2.47 12.02
N PRO A 267 13.05 2.31 11.36
CA PRO A 267 13.19 2.57 9.95
C PRO A 267 12.47 1.52 9.10
N ASN A 268 11.73 2.01 8.11
CA ASN A 268 11.04 1.18 7.11
C ASN A 268 11.38 1.68 5.71
N GLU A 269 11.88 0.79 4.87
CA GLU A 269 12.31 1.13 3.52
C GLU A 269 11.26 0.68 2.50
N ALA A 270 10.91 1.58 1.59
CA ALA A 270 10.12 1.29 0.40
C ALA A 270 10.95 1.48 -0.87
N VAL A 271 10.56 0.78 -1.93
CA VAL A 271 11.03 1.03 -3.30
C VAL A 271 9.94 1.83 -4.02
N LEU A 272 10.30 3.02 -4.47
CA LEU A 272 9.46 3.86 -5.29
C LEU A 272 9.96 3.76 -6.73
N ALA A 273 9.08 3.40 -7.65
CA ALA A 273 9.46 3.26 -9.05
C ALA A 273 8.52 4.04 -9.97
N VAL A 274 9.05 4.53 -11.07
CA VAL A 274 8.31 5.16 -12.16
C VAL A 274 8.65 4.49 -13.47
N GLY A 275 7.66 4.42 -14.38
CA GLY A 275 7.84 3.93 -15.73
C GLY A 275 7.00 4.78 -16.70
N ARG A 276 7.37 4.81 -17.97
CA ARG A 276 6.69 5.54 -19.05
C ARG A 276 6.09 4.55 -20.04
N LYS A 277 4.87 4.82 -20.48
CA LYS A 277 4.25 4.14 -21.64
C LYS A 277 4.81 4.63 -22.95
#